data_37aa520e450c46c786792e8c6f58d117
#
_entry.id   37aa520e450c46c786792e8c6f58d117
#
_cell.length_a   1.000
_cell.length_b   1.000
_cell.length_c   1.000
_cell.angle_alpha   90.00
_cell.angle_beta   90.00
_cell.angle_gamma   90.00
#
_symmetry.space_group_name_H-M   'P 1'
#
loop_
_entity.id
_entity.type
_entity.pdbx_description
1 polymer ?
#
loop_
_entity_poly.entity_id
_entity_poly.type
_entity_poly.pdbx_seq_one_letter_code
_entity_poly.pdbx_strand_id
1 'polypeptide(L)'
;MILSTARRATTVVLGLALVPLAACAPASSAHGLKIVATTTQICDYVTQIAAASTDLSLDKTDASGKQSHVGPAPDSAALTMSLTCLLAPNASAHEHEMTPAQTAALAEADVMAVSGVDLEHFLDDAVASSGFHGRMIVTSGVLTAADVDKPGAPDPQAPYTIDRGNERVEVAPWPFPPENAGEEPEFRFDPHVWTSPVRASIQVGNLGAGLAAAAPDAASSINAATASYLEDLGALDAWVAESIETVPEGQRVLFTSHDAFGYFSADYGIRFIGAALTDFNDQQDATADHIASAVQAVKDSGAVALFAENSNNSKSIEAIARGAGVTPIVGDDALYGDSLGPEGSAGATYVGSIIHNVRTLTDAWGGTVPVLPDRLAGQ
;
A
#
# COMPACT_ATOMS: atom_id res chain seq x y z
N MET A 1 -96.16 -25.89 42.05
CA MET A 1 -96.51 -24.91 41.01
C MET A 1 -95.34 -23.90 41.01
N ILE A 2 -94.30 -24.16 40.34
CA ILE A 2 -93.17 -23.22 40.21
C ILE A 2 -92.69 -23.31 38.80
N LEU A 3 -92.77 -22.18 38.08
CA LEU A 3 -92.31 -22.03 36.68
C LEU A 3 -90.80 -21.84 36.64
N SER A 4 -90.14 -22.65 35.83
CA SER A 4 -88.73 -22.56 35.49
C SER A 4 -88.59 -21.80 34.17
N THR A 5 -87.99 -20.63 34.18
CA THR A 5 -87.62 -19.85 33.01
C THR A 5 -86.22 -20.17 32.56
N ALA A 6 -86.04 -20.81 31.39
CA ALA A 6 -84.80 -21.07 30.76
C ALA A 6 -84.21 -19.80 30.11
N ARG A 7 -83.04 -19.36 30.53
CA ARG A 7 -82.29 -18.29 29.85
C ARG A 7 -81.37 -18.93 28.78
N ARG A 8 -81.58 -18.56 27.53
CA ARG A 8 -80.67 -18.88 26.43
C ARG A 8 -79.43 -17.94 26.51
N ALA A 9 -78.27 -18.50 26.65
CA ALA A 9 -76.99 -17.79 26.54
C ALA A 9 -76.58 -17.75 25.05
N THR A 10 -76.43 -16.55 24.50
CA THR A 10 -75.93 -16.33 23.18
C THR A 10 -74.38 -16.12 23.28
N THR A 11 -73.61 -17.10 22.77
CA THR A 11 -72.16 -17.02 22.73
C THR A 11 -71.78 -16.19 21.52
N VAL A 12 -71.15 -14.98 21.73
CA VAL A 12 -70.54 -14.20 20.70
C VAL A 12 -69.10 -14.66 20.57
N VAL A 13 -68.79 -15.27 19.42
CA VAL A 13 -67.46 -15.63 19.04
C VAL A 13 -66.81 -14.40 18.44
N LEU A 14 -65.86 -13.77 19.19
CA LEU A 14 -65.03 -12.65 18.72
C LEU A 14 -63.85 -13.27 17.96
N GLY A 15 -63.90 -13.23 16.62
CA GLY A 15 -62.79 -13.62 15.75
C GLY A 15 -61.66 -12.61 15.84
N LEU A 16 -60.55 -12.99 16.49
CA LEU A 16 -59.30 -12.23 16.53
C LEU A 16 -58.60 -12.40 15.15
N ALA A 17 -58.68 -11.42 14.28
CA ALA A 17 -57.89 -11.37 13.05
C ALA A 17 -56.45 -11.06 13.43
N LEU A 18 -55.57 -12.04 13.35
CA LEU A 18 -54.10 -11.84 13.38
C LEU A 18 -53.67 -11.14 12.07
N VAL A 19 -53.44 -9.84 12.13
CA VAL A 19 -52.70 -9.10 11.10
C VAL A 19 -51.24 -9.42 11.28
N PRO A 20 -50.54 -10.02 10.27
CA PRO A 20 -49.09 -10.14 10.36
C PRO A 20 -48.49 -8.72 10.33
N LEU A 21 -47.89 -8.28 11.43
CA LEU A 21 -46.90 -7.17 11.40
C LEU A 21 -45.75 -7.67 10.54
N ALA A 22 -45.72 -7.25 9.28
CA ALA A 22 -44.47 -7.22 8.54
C ALA A 22 -43.54 -6.29 9.30
N ALA A 23 -42.59 -6.86 10.05
CA ALA A 23 -41.45 -6.12 10.59
C ALA A 23 -40.70 -5.60 9.36
N CYS A 24 -40.90 -4.31 9.04
CA CYS A 24 -39.90 -3.58 8.26
C CYS A 24 -38.64 -3.63 9.10
N ALA A 25 -37.69 -4.52 8.75
CA ALA A 25 -36.30 -4.35 9.16
C ALA A 25 -35.95 -2.92 8.77
N PRO A 26 -35.36 -2.10 9.66
CA PRO A 26 -34.82 -0.82 9.26
C PRO A 26 -33.88 -1.13 8.08
N ALA A 27 -34.09 -0.47 6.93
CA ALA A 27 -33.11 -0.42 5.89
C ALA A 27 -31.83 0.06 6.58
N SER A 28 -30.83 -0.81 6.64
CA SER A 28 -29.49 -0.42 7.03
C SER A 28 -29.17 0.80 6.18
N SER A 29 -29.09 1.97 6.80
CA SER A 29 -28.54 3.14 6.14
C SER A 29 -27.14 2.70 5.76
N ALA A 30 -26.92 2.49 4.46
CA ALA A 30 -25.62 2.11 3.93
C ALA A 30 -24.66 3.28 4.19
N HIS A 31 -24.09 3.31 5.40
CA HIS A 31 -22.92 4.13 5.63
C HIS A 31 -21.82 3.50 4.76
N GLY A 32 -21.35 4.27 3.78
CA GLY A 32 -20.25 3.83 2.95
C GLY A 32 -19.02 3.52 3.82
N LEU A 33 -18.19 2.55 3.41
CA LEU A 33 -16.97 2.17 4.12
C LEU A 33 -15.92 3.31 4.00
N LYS A 34 -15.52 3.88 5.13
CA LYS A 34 -14.51 4.96 5.19
C LYS A 34 -13.13 4.37 5.41
N ILE A 35 -12.21 4.63 4.49
CA ILE A 35 -10.87 4.07 4.45
C ILE A 35 -9.84 5.21 4.49
N VAL A 36 -8.80 5.05 5.29
CA VAL A 36 -7.59 5.89 5.28
C VAL A 36 -6.42 5.02 4.86
N ALA A 37 -5.67 5.45 3.85
CA ALA A 37 -4.47 4.77 3.36
C ALA A 37 -3.22 5.58 3.69
N THR A 38 -2.22 4.94 4.29
CA THR A 38 -1.00 5.60 4.80
C THR A 38 0.04 5.87 3.73
N THR A 39 0.07 5.07 2.64
CA THR A 39 1.04 5.22 1.55
C THR A 39 0.35 5.44 0.21
N THR A 40 1.07 5.97 -0.77
CA THR A 40 0.56 6.13 -2.14
C THR A 40 0.26 4.78 -2.79
N GLN A 41 1.04 3.74 -2.49
CA GLN A 41 0.84 2.39 -2.98
C GLN A 41 -0.46 1.78 -2.46
N ILE A 42 -0.71 1.86 -1.15
CA ILE A 42 -1.96 1.35 -0.56
C ILE A 42 -3.18 2.13 -1.07
N CYS A 43 -3.02 3.46 -1.23
CA CYS A 43 -4.06 4.29 -1.85
C CYS A 43 -4.38 3.80 -3.27
N ASP A 44 -3.37 3.44 -4.07
CA ASP A 44 -3.57 2.87 -5.39
C ASP A 44 -4.17 1.46 -5.33
N TYR A 45 -3.72 0.58 -4.43
CA TYR A 45 -4.29 -0.77 -4.29
C TYR A 45 -5.80 -0.74 -4.03
N VAL A 46 -6.28 0.12 -3.13
CA VAL A 46 -7.73 0.31 -2.91
C VAL A 46 -8.41 0.81 -4.17
N THR A 47 -7.78 1.74 -4.89
CA THR A 47 -8.29 2.30 -6.14
C THR A 47 -8.41 1.23 -7.24
N GLN A 48 -7.39 0.37 -7.40
CA GLN A 48 -7.37 -0.70 -8.40
C GLN A 48 -8.38 -1.82 -8.06
N ILE A 49 -8.51 -2.19 -6.79
CA ILE A 49 -9.56 -3.12 -6.34
C ILE A 49 -10.95 -2.57 -6.69
N ALA A 50 -11.20 -1.28 -6.44
CA ALA A 50 -12.48 -0.67 -6.80
C ALA A 50 -12.70 -0.66 -8.32
N ALA A 51 -11.66 -0.30 -9.10
CA ALA A 51 -11.72 -0.24 -10.56
C ALA A 51 -11.95 -1.62 -11.21
N ALA A 52 -11.51 -2.71 -10.58
CA ALA A 52 -11.70 -4.07 -11.06
C ALA A 52 -13.12 -4.61 -10.86
N SER A 53 -14.07 -3.81 -10.33
CA SER A 53 -15.45 -4.26 -10.04
C SER A 53 -16.48 -3.31 -10.60
N THR A 54 -17.56 -3.87 -11.12
CA THR A 54 -18.78 -3.11 -11.48
C THR A 54 -19.72 -2.86 -10.30
N ASP A 55 -19.41 -3.41 -9.12
CA ASP A 55 -20.25 -3.37 -7.93
C ASP A 55 -19.67 -2.48 -6.83
N LEU A 56 -18.42 -2.03 -6.98
CA LEU A 56 -17.73 -1.17 -6.01
C LEU A 56 -17.66 0.26 -6.52
N SER A 57 -18.16 1.21 -5.72
CA SER A 57 -18.08 2.65 -5.96
C SER A 57 -17.08 3.26 -5.00
N LEU A 58 -16.15 4.07 -5.49
CA LEU A 58 -15.10 4.68 -4.70
C LEU A 58 -15.03 6.19 -4.93
N ASP A 59 -15.25 6.97 -3.87
CA ASP A 59 -14.93 8.38 -3.81
C ASP A 59 -13.57 8.54 -3.12
N LYS A 60 -12.58 9.02 -3.86
CA LYS A 60 -11.20 9.18 -3.41
C LYS A 60 -10.89 10.65 -3.15
N THR A 61 -10.27 10.94 -2.02
CA THR A 61 -9.70 12.25 -1.67
C THR A 61 -8.18 12.09 -1.55
N ASP A 62 -7.41 12.79 -2.38
CA ASP A 62 -5.96 12.77 -2.31
C ASP A 62 -5.42 13.68 -1.19
N ALA A 63 -4.10 13.66 -0.96
CA ALA A 63 -3.45 14.46 0.08
C ALA A 63 -3.62 15.98 -0.08
N SER A 64 -3.94 16.46 -1.29
CA SER A 64 -4.24 17.88 -1.57
C SER A 64 -5.71 18.25 -1.30
N GLY A 65 -6.57 17.25 -1.03
CA GLY A 65 -8.01 17.41 -0.90
C GLY A 65 -8.77 17.36 -2.24
N LYS A 66 -8.10 17.05 -3.37
CA LYS A 66 -8.76 16.84 -4.66
C LYS A 66 -9.57 15.54 -4.61
N GLN A 67 -10.81 15.65 -5.07
CA GLN A 67 -11.71 14.49 -5.14
C GLN A 67 -11.75 13.90 -6.55
N SER A 68 -11.86 12.58 -6.62
CA SER A 68 -12.07 11.80 -7.83
C SER A 68 -12.98 10.61 -7.53
N HIS A 69 -13.57 10.05 -8.59
CA HIS A 69 -14.52 8.94 -8.48
C HIS A 69 -14.09 7.78 -9.38
N VAL A 70 -14.21 6.54 -8.88
CA VAL A 70 -13.93 5.30 -9.60
C VAL A 70 -15.09 4.33 -9.43
N GLY A 71 -15.45 3.64 -10.50
CA GLY A 71 -16.51 2.63 -10.50
C GLY A 71 -17.90 3.18 -10.83
N PRO A 72 -18.97 2.43 -10.55
CA PRO A 72 -20.35 2.81 -10.82
C PRO A 72 -20.81 3.95 -9.91
N ALA A 73 -21.90 4.63 -10.29
CA ALA A 73 -22.54 5.61 -9.42
C ALA A 73 -22.95 4.96 -8.07
N PRO A 74 -22.84 5.70 -6.94
CA PRO A 74 -23.10 5.16 -5.60
C PRO A 74 -24.44 4.45 -5.45
N ASP A 75 -25.50 4.99 -6.06
CA ASP A 75 -26.86 4.42 -5.99
C ASP A 75 -27.00 3.06 -6.72
N SER A 76 -26.04 2.69 -7.56
CA SER A 76 -26.04 1.43 -8.32
C SER A 76 -24.98 0.43 -7.82
N ALA A 77 -24.14 0.82 -6.88
CA ALA A 77 -23.10 -0.01 -6.31
C ALA A 77 -23.63 -0.91 -5.18
N ALA A 78 -23.04 -2.09 -5.00
CA ALA A 78 -23.26 -2.92 -3.84
C ALA A 78 -22.56 -2.36 -2.59
N LEU A 79 -21.45 -1.65 -2.77
CA LEU A 79 -20.73 -0.94 -1.72
C LEU A 79 -20.24 0.40 -2.24
N THR A 80 -20.48 1.45 -1.46
CA THR A 80 -19.82 2.75 -1.62
C THR A 80 -18.68 2.85 -0.62
N MET A 81 -17.50 3.20 -1.11
CA MET A 81 -16.30 3.44 -0.31
C MET A 81 -15.88 4.90 -0.41
N SER A 82 -15.36 5.47 0.67
CA SER A 82 -14.64 6.75 0.64
C SER A 82 -13.22 6.53 1.11
N LEU A 83 -12.26 6.93 0.30
CA LEU A 83 -10.83 6.74 0.53
C LEU A 83 -10.14 8.09 0.74
N THR A 84 -9.44 8.25 1.85
CA THR A 84 -8.53 9.36 2.10
C THR A 84 -7.10 8.86 2.00
N CYS A 85 -6.32 9.42 1.07
CA CYS A 85 -4.90 9.12 0.89
C CYS A 85 -4.07 10.14 1.65
N LEU A 86 -3.20 9.69 2.57
CA LEU A 86 -2.44 10.61 3.43
C LEU A 86 -1.27 11.25 2.70
N LEU A 87 -0.59 10.50 1.82
CA LEU A 87 0.62 10.97 1.14
C LEU A 87 0.32 11.62 -0.21
N ALA A 88 1.02 12.70 -0.47
CA ALA A 88 1.09 13.29 -1.80
C ALA A 88 2.00 12.44 -2.71
N PRO A 89 1.81 12.50 -4.05
CA PRO A 89 2.79 11.95 -4.98
C PRO A 89 4.20 12.48 -4.72
N ASN A 90 5.19 11.63 -4.84
CA ASN A 90 6.61 11.90 -4.58
C ASN A 90 6.94 12.22 -3.11
N ALA A 91 6.04 11.96 -2.15
CA ALA A 91 6.33 12.12 -0.72
C ALA A 91 6.66 10.78 -0.08
N SER A 92 7.66 10.76 0.81
CA SER A 92 8.03 9.57 1.59
C SER A 92 7.09 9.34 2.78
N ALA A 93 6.82 8.07 3.09
CA ALA A 93 6.04 7.68 4.27
C ALA A 93 6.84 7.79 5.57
N HIS A 94 8.16 7.82 5.49
CA HIS A 94 9.06 7.89 6.65
C HIS A 94 8.92 9.20 7.44
N GLU A 95 8.73 10.33 6.73
CA GLU A 95 8.71 11.67 7.30
C GLU A 95 7.30 12.31 7.35
N HIS A 96 6.24 11.51 7.16
CA HIS A 96 4.90 12.06 7.10
C HIS A 96 4.42 12.58 8.46
N GLU A 97 3.88 13.79 8.47
CA GLU A 97 3.18 14.39 9.60
C GLU A 97 1.70 14.60 9.28
N MET A 98 0.82 14.16 10.18
CA MET A 98 -0.63 14.27 9.99
C MET A 98 -1.11 15.71 10.03
N THR A 99 -1.83 16.12 9.00
CA THR A 99 -2.57 17.40 9.05
C THR A 99 -3.85 17.27 9.89
N PRO A 100 -4.41 18.39 10.42
CA PRO A 100 -5.68 18.33 11.15
C PRO A 100 -6.85 17.73 10.35
N ALA A 101 -6.87 17.91 9.02
CA ALA A 101 -7.90 17.34 8.17
C ALA A 101 -7.75 15.81 8.05
N GLN A 102 -6.53 15.31 7.95
CA GLN A 102 -6.21 13.88 7.94
C GLN A 102 -6.51 13.22 9.30
N THR A 103 -6.18 13.89 10.41
CA THR A 103 -6.54 13.44 11.77
C THR A 103 -8.06 13.33 11.93
N ALA A 104 -8.82 14.31 11.41
CA ALA A 104 -10.28 14.27 11.44
C ALA A 104 -10.84 13.14 10.56
N ALA A 105 -10.26 12.89 9.38
CA ALA A 105 -10.64 11.76 8.52
C ALA A 105 -10.37 10.41 9.19
N LEU A 106 -9.23 10.27 9.87
CA LEU A 106 -8.89 9.05 10.61
C LEU A 106 -9.81 8.82 11.82
N ALA A 107 -10.23 9.88 12.51
CA ALA A 107 -11.19 9.78 13.62
C ALA A 107 -12.54 9.18 13.21
N GLU A 108 -12.92 9.36 11.95
CA GLU A 108 -14.19 8.85 11.39
C GLU A 108 -14.01 7.57 10.53
N ALA A 109 -12.78 7.07 10.39
CA ALA A 109 -12.50 5.93 9.51
C ALA A 109 -12.97 4.61 10.14
N ASP A 110 -13.57 3.76 9.29
CA ASP A 110 -13.87 2.36 9.62
C ASP A 110 -12.61 1.50 9.47
N VAL A 111 -11.74 1.87 8.52
CA VAL A 111 -10.51 1.16 8.17
C VAL A 111 -9.35 2.14 8.06
N MET A 112 -8.22 1.79 8.67
CA MET A 112 -6.91 2.37 8.40
C MET A 112 -6.02 1.27 7.80
N ALA A 113 -5.55 1.46 6.57
CA ALA A 113 -4.67 0.51 5.89
C ALA A 113 -3.22 1.01 5.96
N VAL A 114 -2.34 0.21 6.55
CA VAL A 114 -0.93 0.51 6.80
C VAL A 114 -0.02 -0.49 6.12
N SER A 115 1.19 -0.09 5.74
CA SER A 115 2.20 -1.01 5.22
C SER A 115 2.73 -1.91 6.34
N GLY A 116 3.15 -1.32 7.44
CA GLY A 116 3.77 -2.00 8.57
C GLY A 116 5.29 -2.10 8.43
N VAL A 117 5.90 -3.01 9.18
CA VAL A 117 7.36 -3.20 9.31
C VAL A 117 8.03 -1.91 9.82
N ASP A 118 7.37 -1.24 10.78
CA ASP A 118 7.80 0.05 11.36
C ASP A 118 7.96 1.20 10.32
N LEU A 119 7.37 1.10 9.11
CA LEU A 119 7.46 2.14 8.08
C LEU A 119 6.87 3.47 8.56
N GLU A 120 5.66 3.41 9.11
CA GLU A 120 4.88 4.58 9.48
C GLU A 120 5.24 5.04 10.89
N HIS A 121 6.31 5.81 11.04
CA HIS A 121 6.76 6.35 12.34
C HIS A 121 5.71 7.25 13.00
N PHE A 122 4.81 7.86 12.22
CA PHE A 122 3.73 8.72 12.72
C PHE A 122 2.53 7.95 13.28
N LEU A 123 2.49 6.61 13.18
CA LEU A 123 1.29 5.81 13.39
C LEU A 123 0.74 5.91 14.82
N ASP A 124 1.61 5.80 15.83
CA ASP A 124 1.20 5.86 17.24
C ASP A 124 0.58 7.21 17.59
N ASP A 125 1.20 8.32 17.14
CA ASP A 125 0.70 9.66 17.33
C ASP A 125 -0.60 9.91 16.55
N ALA A 126 -0.72 9.37 15.35
CA ALA A 126 -1.92 9.46 14.52
C ALA A 126 -3.12 8.78 15.18
N VAL A 127 -2.94 7.56 15.68
CA VAL A 127 -3.99 6.81 16.39
C VAL A 127 -4.36 7.52 17.71
N ALA A 128 -3.37 7.93 18.50
CA ALA A 128 -3.61 8.60 19.78
C ALA A 128 -4.33 9.95 19.61
N SER A 129 -3.93 10.74 18.61
CA SER A 129 -4.50 12.08 18.39
C SER A 129 -5.89 12.06 17.74
N SER A 130 -6.17 11.09 16.87
CA SER A 130 -7.47 10.94 16.21
C SER A 130 -8.51 10.24 17.07
N GLY A 131 -8.09 9.37 18.00
CA GLY A 131 -8.99 8.47 18.72
C GLY A 131 -9.57 7.38 17.81
N PHE A 132 -8.85 6.96 16.79
CA PHE A 132 -9.25 5.90 15.88
C PHE A 132 -9.68 4.63 16.62
N HIS A 133 -10.79 4.03 16.22
CA HIS A 133 -11.38 2.85 16.88
C HIS A 133 -11.86 1.78 15.88
N GLY A 134 -11.52 1.94 14.60
CA GLY A 134 -11.90 1.03 13.52
C GLY A 134 -11.00 -0.21 13.42
N ARG A 135 -10.81 -0.67 12.20
CA ARG A 135 -9.93 -1.80 11.85
C ARG A 135 -8.65 -1.27 11.21
N MET A 136 -7.50 -1.55 11.82
CA MET A 136 -6.20 -1.34 11.21
C MET A 136 -5.83 -2.60 10.41
N ILE A 137 -5.75 -2.49 9.09
CA ILE A 137 -5.28 -3.57 8.19
C ILE A 137 -3.79 -3.38 7.98
N VAL A 138 -2.99 -4.32 8.47
CA VAL A 138 -1.54 -4.36 8.28
C VAL A 138 -1.26 -5.15 7.01
N THR A 139 -1.00 -4.47 5.90
CA THR A 139 -0.95 -5.10 4.58
C THR A 139 0.21 -6.08 4.42
N SER A 140 1.37 -5.82 5.02
CA SER A 140 2.51 -6.76 5.06
C SER A 140 2.29 -7.97 5.99
N GLY A 141 1.29 -7.92 6.88
CA GLY A 141 1.11 -8.91 7.95
C GLY A 141 2.07 -8.75 9.14
N VAL A 142 2.94 -7.73 9.12
CA VAL A 142 3.95 -7.42 10.14
C VAL A 142 3.80 -5.95 10.50
N LEU A 143 3.29 -5.61 11.68
CA LEU A 143 3.12 -4.20 12.06
C LEU A 143 4.46 -3.59 12.50
N THR A 144 5.16 -4.25 13.41
CA THR A 144 6.43 -3.78 13.96
C THR A 144 7.50 -4.88 13.97
N ALA A 145 8.75 -4.50 14.20
CA ALA A 145 9.86 -5.44 14.38
C ALA A 145 9.58 -6.48 15.49
N ALA A 146 8.81 -6.10 16.52
CA ALA A 146 8.42 -7.04 17.58
C ALA A 146 7.50 -8.18 17.09
N ASP A 147 6.69 -7.93 16.06
CA ASP A 147 5.85 -8.95 15.43
C ASP A 147 6.67 -10.03 14.70
N VAL A 148 7.90 -9.72 14.31
CA VAL A 148 8.82 -10.69 13.67
C VAL A 148 9.19 -11.77 14.70
N ASP A 149 9.53 -11.36 15.91
CA ASP A 149 9.94 -12.28 16.98
C ASP A 149 8.75 -12.99 17.64
N LYS A 150 7.59 -12.34 17.71
CA LYS A 150 6.38 -12.83 18.37
C LYS A 150 5.13 -12.53 17.54
N PRO A 151 4.86 -13.32 16.50
CA PRO A 151 3.73 -13.06 15.61
C PRO A 151 2.40 -12.97 16.34
N GLY A 152 1.65 -11.89 16.12
CA GLY A 152 0.24 -11.83 16.45
C GLY A 152 -0.11 -11.72 17.94
N ALA A 153 0.78 -11.20 18.77
CA ALA A 153 0.38 -10.81 20.12
C ALA A 153 -0.64 -9.65 20.02
N PRO A 154 -1.91 -9.87 20.40
CA PRO A 154 -2.86 -8.74 20.41
C PRO A 154 -2.43 -7.74 21.46
N ASP A 155 -2.54 -6.43 21.16
CA ASP A 155 -2.56 -5.43 22.21
C ASP A 155 -3.97 -5.39 22.81
N PRO A 156 -4.19 -5.97 24.00
CA PRO A 156 -5.52 -6.05 24.59
C PRO A 156 -6.05 -4.66 25.05
N GLN A 157 -5.24 -3.62 24.95
CA GLN A 157 -5.58 -2.26 25.35
C GLN A 157 -5.84 -1.33 24.16
N ALA A 158 -5.56 -1.76 22.93
CA ALA A 158 -5.83 -0.97 21.73
C ALA A 158 -7.35 -0.73 21.60
N PRO A 159 -7.81 0.50 21.38
CA PRO A 159 -9.22 0.80 21.15
C PRO A 159 -9.69 0.36 19.75
N TYR A 160 -8.82 -0.15 18.91
CA TYR A 160 -9.04 -0.58 17.54
C TYR A 160 -8.63 -2.05 17.34
N THR A 161 -9.10 -2.66 16.24
CA THR A 161 -8.74 -4.03 15.87
C THR A 161 -7.53 -4.01 14.94
N ILE A 162 -6.48 -4.79 15.25
CA ILE A 162 -5.35 -4.99 14.35
C ILE A 162 -5.61 -6.27 13.53
N ASP A 163 -5.73 -6.10 12.21
CA ASP A 163 -5.90 -7.19 11.23
C ASP A 163 -4.60 -7.38 10.45
N ARG A 164 -3.92 -8.48 10.68
CA ARG A 164 -2.64 -8.81 10.04
C ARG A 164 -2.81 -9.65 8.77
N GLY A 165 -4.05 -9.77 8.27
CA GLY A 165 -4.35 -10.55 7.07
C GLY A 165 -4.14 -12.04 7.23
N ASN A 166 -4.10 -12.73 6.08
CA ASN A 166 -3.96 -14.17 5.98
C ASN A 166 -2.53 -14.63 5.67
N GLU A 167 -1.72 -13.75 5.12
CA GLU A 167 -0.34 -14.02 4.73
C GLU A 167 0.58 -12.98 5.36
N ARG A 168 1.84 -13.35 5.45
CA ARG A 168 2.86 -12.51 6.04
C ARG A 168 4.03 -12.40 5.08
N VAL A 169 4.48 -11.17 4.82
CA VAL A 169 5.70 -10.95 4.06
C VAL A 169 6.89 -11.47 4.87
N GLU A 170 7.77 -12.22 4.25
CA GLU A 170 9.07 -12.55 4.81
C GLU A 170 9.93 -11.27 4.80
N VAL A 171 10.19 -10.71 5.99
CA VAL A 171 10.96 -9.48 6.14
C VAL A 171 12.44 -9.77 6.29
N ALA A 172 13.26 -9.03 5.56
CA ALA A 172 14.71 -9.10 5.63
C ALA A 172 15.25 -8.13 6.70
N PRO A 173 16.35 -8.47 7.38
CA PRO A 173 17.05 -7.52 8.21
C PRO A 173 17.51 -6.31 7.37
N TRP A 174 17.54 -5.13 8.00
CA TRP A 174 18.09 -3.93 7.37
C TRP A 174 19.53 -4.17 6.93
N PRO A 175 19.88 -3.98 5.66
CA PRO A 175 21.18 -4.42 5.14
C PRO A 175 22.31 -3.44 5.42
N PHE A 176 22.01 -2.21 5.85
CA PHE A 176 23.01 -1.17 6.01
C PHE A 176 23.34 -0.93 7.48
N PRO A 177 24.63 -0.79 7.84
CA PRO A 177 25.01 -0.42 9.20
C PRO A 177 24.68 1.06 9.47
N PRO A 178 24.49 1.45 10.74
CA PRO A 178 24.35 2.85 11.10
C PRO A 178 25.59 3.66 10.68
N GLU A 179 25.42 4.96 10.40
CA GLU A 179 26.52 5.84 10.00
C GLU A 179 27.65 5.90 11.04
N ASN A 180 27.27 5.92 12.30
CA ASN A 180 28.23 6.05 13.40
C ASN A 180 28.34 4.76 14.20
N ALA A 181 29.56 4.37 14.53
CA ALA A 181 29.81 3.17 15.32
C ALA A 181 29.19 3.31 16.72
N GLY A 182 28.26 2.41 17.04
CA GLY A 182 27.56 2.36 18.33
C GLY A 182 26.16 2.95 18.32
N GLU A 183 25.70 3.47 17.20
CA GLU A 183 24.30 3.78 16.97
C GLU A 183 23.52 2.53 16.55
N GLU A 184 22.23 2.48 16.85
CA GLU A 184 21.33 1.45 16.31
C GLU A 184 20.95 1.88 14.89
N PRO A 185 20.75 0.94 13.96
CA PRO A 185 20.23 1.25 12.64
C PRO A 185 18.79 1.81 12.78
N GLU A 186 18.40 2.69 11.88
CA GLU A 186 17.07 3.30 11.89
C GLU A 186 15.95 2.26 11.82
N PHE A 187 16.14 1.21 11.04
CA PHE A 187 15.26 0.06 11.02
C PHE A 187 15.98 -1.21 11.42
N ARG A 188 15.26 -2.09 12.08
CA ARG A 188 15.73 -3.46 12.34
C ARG A 188 15.50 -4.35 11.11
N PHE A 189 14.43 -4.09 10.36
CA PHE A 189 14.03 -4.81 9.15
C PHE A 189 13.72 -3.81 8.04
N ASP A 190 13.95 -4.21 6.79
CA ASP A 190 13.63 -3.42 5.61
C ASP A 190 12.10 -3.27 5.46
N PRO A 191 11.54 -2.04 5.51
CA PRO A 191 10.11 -1.82 5.39
C PRO A 191 9.59 -1.78 3.95
N HIS A 192 10.47 -1.71 2.92
CA HIS A 192 10.12 -1.42 1.53
C HIS A 192 9.58 -2.63 0.75
N VAL A 193 8.67 -3.37 1.38
CA VAL A 193 8.13 -4.64 0.86
C VAL A 193 7.42 -4.50 -0.49
N TRP A 194 6.83 -3.33 -0.76
CA TRP A 194 6.07 -3.06 -1.98
C TRP A 194 6.92 -2.97 -3.24
N THR A 195 8.22 -2.78 -3.12
CA THR A 195 9.10 -2.65 -4.30
C THR A 195 9.16 -3.92 -5.13
N SER A 196 8.85 -5.07 -4.53
CA SER A 196 8.70 -6.35 -5.25
C SER A 196 7.22 -6.69 -5.51
N PRO A 197 6.79 -6.91 -6.78
CA PRO A 197 5.44 -7.36 -7.12
C PRO A 197 4.97 -8.62 -6.40
N VAL A 198 5.86 -9.56 -6.12
CA VAL A 198 5.55 -10.78 -5.35
C VAL A 198 5.06 -10.41 -3.95
N ARG A 199 5.77 -9.49 -3.28
CA ARG A 199 5.45 -9.07 -1.91
C ARG A 199 4.26 -8.12 -1.89
N ALA A 200 4.12 -7.25 -2.88
CA ALA A 200 2.95 -6.41 -3.08
C ALA A 200 1.67 -7.24 -3.26
N SER A 201 1.76 -8.42 -3.90
CA SER A 201 0.62 -9.34 -4.01
C SER A 201 0.14 -9.83 -2.63
N ILE A 202 1.03 -10.05 -1.67
CA ILE A 202 0.67 -10.37 -0.28
C ILE A 202 -0.05 -9.16 0.34
N GLN A 203 0.48 -7.94 0.16
CA GLN A 203 -0.16 -6.73 0.68
C GLN A 203 -1.58 -6.54 0.12
N VAL A 204 -1.76 -6.70 -1.18
CA VAL A 204 -3.07 -6.60 -1.85
C VAL A 204 -4.02 -7.69 -1.38
N GLY A 205 -3.55 -8.93 -1.21
CA GLY A 205 -4.35 -10.05 -0.69
C GLY A 205 -4.85 -9.79 0.74
N ASN A 206 -3.97 -9.32 1.64
CA ASN A 206 -4.32 -8.96 3.01
C ASN A 206 -5.27 -7.76 3.05
N LEU A 207 -5.03 -6.73 2.24
CA LEU A 207 -5.90 -5.56 2.12
C LEU A 207 -7.31 -5.97 1.69
N GLY A 208 -7.43 -6.78 0.62
CA GLY A 208 -8.73 -7.27 0.12
C GLY A 208 -9.48 -8.09 1.16
N ALA A 209 -8.79 -9.00 1.86
CA ALA A 209 -9.37 -9.79 2.93
C ALA A 209 -9.87 -8.92 4.10
N GLY A 210 -9.08 -7.91 4.51
CA GLY A 210 -9.45 -6.97 5.56
C GLY A 210 -10.65 -6.07 5.17
N LEU A 211 -10.70 -5.60 3.93
CA LEU A 211 -11.84 -4.84 3.39
C LEU A 211 -13.11 -5.71 3.32
N ALA A 212 -12.99 -6.97 2.88
CA ALA A 212 -14.11 -7.91 2.86
C ALA A 212 -14.64 -8.22 4.27
N ALA A 213 -13.75 -8.29 5.26
CA ALA A 213 -14.14 -8.46 6.67
C ALA A 213 -14.79 -7.20 7.26
N ALA A 214 -14.42 -6.00 6.78
CA ALA A 214 -15.03 -4.73 7.18
C ALA A 214 -16.40 -4.49 6.51
N ALA A 215 -16.63 -5.06 5.31
CA ALA A 215 -17.87 -4.93 4.56
C ALA A 215 -18.43 -6.31 4.13
N PRO A 216 -18.93 -7.15 5.07
CA PRO A 216 -19.32 -8.53 4.80
C PRO A 216 -20.42 -8.69 3.75
N ASP A 217 -21.33 -7.72 3.62
CA ASP A 217 -22.40 -7.74 2.61
C ASP A 217 -21.86 -7.60 1.18
N ALA A 218 -20.69 -6.97 1.00
CA ALA A 218 -20.00 -6.79 -0.29
C ALA A 218 -18.76 -7.69 -0.42
N ALA A 219 -18.51 -8.60 0.52
CA ALA A 219 -17.31 -9.43 0.55
C ALA A 219 -17.07 -10.21 -0.75
N SER A 220 -18.12 -10.69 -1.40
CA SER A 220 -18.01 -11.42 -2.68
C SER A 220 -17.43 -10.53 -3.79
N SER A 221 -17.92 -9.29 -3.92
CA SER A 221 -17.45 -8.33 -4.93
C SER A 221 -16.02 -7.88 -4.64
N ILE A 222 -15.68 -7.60 -3.36
CA ILE A 222 -14.33 -7.24 -2.94
C ILE A 222 -13.35 -8.38 -3.24
N ASN A 223 -13.68 -9.62 -2.87
CA ASN A 223 -12.81 -10.78 -3.10
C ASN A 223 -12.60 -11.03 -4.60
N ALA A 224 -13.65 -10.92 -5.43
CA ALA A 224 -13.52 -11.08 -6.88
C ALA A 224 -12.63 -9.99 -7.51
N ALA A 225 -12.82 -8.74 -7.09
CA ALA A 225 -12.01 -7.61 -7.54
C ALA A 225 -10.54 -7.74 -7.12
N THR A 226 -10.31 -8.13 -5.86
CA THR A 226 -8.97 -8.41 -5.34
C THR A 226 -8.28 -9.52 -6.14
N ALA A 227 -8.98 -10.62 -6.41
CA ALA A 227 -8.44 -11.72 -7.21
C ALA A 227 -8.07 -11.27 -8.63
N SER A 228 -8.88 -10.42 -9.26
CA SER A 228 -8.57 -9.86 -10.58
C SER A 228 -7.30 -9.01 -10.57
N TYR A 229 -7.12 -8.15 -9.56
CA TYR A 229 -5.92 -7.32 -9.45
C TYR A 229 -4.68 -8.16 -9.09
N LEU A 230 -4.82 -9.22 -8.30
CA LEU A 230 -3.74 -10.17 -8.04
C LEU A 230 -3.26 -10.90 -9.30
N GLU A 231 -4.17 -11.17 -10.26
CA GLU A 231 -3.76 -11.72 -11.57
C GLU A 231 -2.95 -10.69 -12.38
N ASP A 232 -3.23 -9.37 -12.26
CA ASP A 232 -2.43 -8.32 -12.89
C ASP A 232 -1.03 -8.27 -12.27
N LEU A 233 -0.94 -8.34 -10.94
CA LEU A 233 0.35 -8.38 -10.22
C LEU A 233 1.17 -9.63 -10.56
N GLY A 234 0.52 -10.79 -10.72
CA GLY A 234 1.19 -12.00 -11.17
C GLY A 234 1.75 -11.90 -12.60
N ALA A 235 1.00 -11.24 -13.49
CA ALA A 235 1.50 -10.98 -14.86
C ALA A 235 2.64 -9.95 -14.84
N LEU A 236 2.59 -8.96 -13.95
CA LEU A 236 3.65 -7.98 -13.76
C LEU A 236 4.93 -8.66 -13.26
N ASP A 237 4.85 -9.50 -12.23
CA ASP A 237 5.98 -10.26 -11.68
C ASP A 237 6.68 -11.08 -12.77
N ALA A 238 5.92 -11.85 -13.55
CA ALA A 238 6.47 -12.65 -14.64
C ALA A 238 7.18 -11.78 -15.69
N TRP A 239 6.59 -10.64 -16.06
CA TRP A 239 7.17 -9.71 -17.02
C TRP A 239 8.45 -9.03 -16.48
N VAL A 240 8.49 -8.68 -15.18
CA VAL A 240 9.69 -8.16 -14.51
C VAL A 240 10.83 -9.18 -14.58
N ALA A 241 10.55 -10.43 -14.18
CA ALA A 241 11.54 -11.51 -14.23
C ALA A 241 12.10 -11.70 -15.62
N GLU A 242 11.23 -11.79 -16.65
CA GLU A 242 11.65 -11.92 -18.06
C GLU A 242 12.49 -10.73 -18.51
N SER A 243 12.13 -9.50 -18.11
CA SER A 243 12.87 -8.29 -18.47
C SER A 243 14.28 -8.28 -17.88
N ILE A 244 14.40 -8.58 -16.59
CA ILE A 244 15.69 -8.59 -15.88
C ILE A 244 16.58 -9.74 -16.39
N GLU A 245 16.01 -10.89 -16.75
CA GLU A 245 16.77 -12.01 -17.32
C GLU A 245 17.47 -11.67 -18.63
N THR A 246 16.98 -10.68 -19.40
CA THR A 246 17.64 -10.22 -20.64
C THR A 246 18.96 -9.47 -20.38
N VAL A 247 19.14 -8.94 -19.18
CA VAL A 247 20.35 -8.22 -18.77
C VAL A 247 21.44 -9.23 -18.39
N PRO A 248 22.69 -9.08 -18.88
CA PRO A 248 23.79 -9.92 -18.41
C PRO A 248 23.98 -9.83 -16.89
N GLU A 249 24.13 -10.97 -16.19
CA GLU A 249 24.17 -11.03 -14.73
C GLU A 249 25.21 -10.05 -14.11
N GLY A 250 26.39 -9.92 -14.72
CA GLY A 250 27.44 -9.01 -14.26
C GLY A 250 27.08 -7.52 -14.39
N GLN A 251 26.01 -7.16 -15.11
CA GLN A 251 25.54 -5.78 -15.30
C GLN A 251 24.34 -5.43 -14.40
N ARG A 252 23.71 -6.41 -13.75
CA ARG A 252 22.61 -6.21 -12.84
C ARG A 252 23.12 -5.63 -11.51
N VAL A 253 23.61 -4.39 -11.54
CA VAL A 253 24.18 -3.69 -10.39
C VAL A 253 23.39 -2.43 -10.13
N LEU A 254 22.74 -2.37 -8.98
CA LEU A 254 21.86 -1.27 -8.58
C LEU A 254 22.52 -0.43 -7.47
N PHE A 255 22.50 0.89 -7.66
CA PHE A 255 22.81 1.91 -6.68
C PHE A 255 21.78 3.04 -6.83
N THR A 256 21.13 3.44 -5.75
CA THR A 256 19.97 4.36 -5.77
C THR A 256 20.20 5.59 -4.90
N SER A 257 19.26 6.54 -4.91
CA SER A 257 19.30 7.69 -3.98
C SER A 257 19.10 7.25 -2.54
N HIS A 258 18.17 6.34 -2.32
CA HIS A 258 17.74 5.82 -1.05
C HIS A 258 17.69 4.29 -1.14
N ASP A 259 17.69 3.58 -0.03
CA ASP A 259 17.90 2.14 0.02
C ASP A 259 16.62 1.30 0.01
N ALA A 260 15.63 1.71 -0.80
CA ALA A 260 14.32 1.08 -0.91
C ALA A 260 14.29 -0.26 -1.70
N PHE A 261 15.28 -0.58 -2.50
CA PHE A 261 15.20 -1.66 -3.49
C PHE A 261 15.76 -3.01 -3.04
N GLY A 262 15.84 -3.25 -1.72
CA GLY A 262 16.37 -4.50 -1.16
C GLY A 262 15.59 -5.73 -1.63
N TYR A 263 14.27 -5.73 -1.46
CA TYR A 263 13.42 -6.85 -1.86
C TYR A 263 13.34 -7.05 -3.38
N PHE A 264 13.22 -5.97 -4.14
CA PHE A 264 13.25 -6.05 -5.60
C PHE A 264 14.55 -6.70 -6.08
N SER A 265 15.68 -6.28 -5.51
CA SER A 265 16.98 -6.81 -5.87
C SER A 265 17.13 -8.30 -5.53
N ALA A 266 16.65 -8.70 -4.36
CA ALA A 266 16.71 -10.10 -3.91
C ALA A 266 15.84 -11.02 -4.78
N ASP A 267 14.60 -10.59 -5.08
CA ASP A 267 13.63 -11.42 -5.80
C ASP A 267 13.99 -11.57 -7.30
N TYR A 268 14.73 -10.60 -7.90
CA TYR A 268 15.10 -10.66 -9.34
C TYR A 268 16.59 -10.82 -9.61
N GLY A 269 17.39 -11.19 -8.62
CA GLY A 269 18.82 -11.49 -8.80
C GLY A 269 19.66 -10.28 -9.23
N ILE A 270 19.37 -9.12 -8.62
CA ILE A 270 20.08 -7.87 -8.82
C ILE A 270 21.04 -7.67 -7.65
N ARG A 271 22.24 -7.21 -7.92
CA ARG A 271 23.22 -6.87 -6.88
C ARG A 271 23.02 -5.43 -6.43
N PHE A 272 22.31 -5.23 -5.32
CA PHE A 272 22.16 -3.94 -4.69
C PHE A 272 23.41 -3.60 -3.89
N ILE A 273 24.08 -2.48 -4.19
CA ILE A 273 25.39 -2.15 -3.64
C ILE A 273 25.38 -0.94 -2.70
N GLY A 274 24.22 -0.31 -2.51
CA GLY A 274 24.05 0.80 -1.58
C GLY A 274 23.22 1.94 -2.14
N ALA A 275 23.12 3.00 -1.34
CA ALA A 275 22.40 4.23 -1.65
C ALA A 275 23.26 5.47 -1.41
N ALA A 276 22.83 6.59 -2.02
CA ALA A 276 23.53 7.88 -1.89
C ALA A 276 23.23 8.58 -0.57
N LEU A 277 22.06 8.34 0.00
CA LEU A 277 21.62 8.82 1.30
C LEU A 277 21.71 7.67 2.31
N THR A 278 22.13 7.97 3.51
CA THR A 278 22.39 6.99 4.57
C THR A 278 21.30 6.97 5.64
N ASP A 279 20.42 7.96 5.59
CA ASP A 279 19.23 8.05 6.43
C ASP A 279 18.02 8.48 5.60
N PHE A 280 16.83 8.39 6.19
CA PHE A 280 15.56 8.73 5.55
C PHE A 280 15.27 10.23 5.51
N ASN A 281 16.20 11.07 6.00
CA ASN A 281 16.02 12.50 5.92
C ASN A 281 16.31 13.00 4.50
N ASP A 282 15.31 12.91 3.64
CA ASP A 282 15.33 13.32 2.24
C ASP A 282 15.79 14.76 2.01
N GLN A 283 15.85 15.58 3.08
CA GLN A 283 16.26 16.98 3.06
C GLN A 283 17.77 17.16 3.24
N GLN A 284 18.49 16.12 3.67
CA GLN A 284 19.94 16.20 3.88
C GLN A 284 20.71 15.73 2.64
N ASP A 285 21.72 16.51 2.25
CA ASP A 285 22.68 16.09 1.24
C ASP A 285 23.70 15.13 1.89
N ALA A 286 24.13 14.09 1.16
CA ALA A 286 25.16 13.17 1.64
C ALA A 286 26.46 13.89 2.04
N THR A 287 27.12 13.41 3.09
CA THR A 287 28.40 13.96 3.54
C THR A 287 29.51 13.76 2.50
N ALA A 288 30.54 14.59 2.51
CA ALA A 288 31.65 14.46 1.58
C ALA A 288 32.38 13.10 1.71
N ASP A 289 32.48 12.58 2.93
CA ASP A 289 33.13 11.29 3.21
C ASP A 289 32.28 10.12 2.70
N HIS A 290 30.93 10.21 2.85
CA HIS A 290 30.01 9.23 2.29
C HIS A 290 30.08 9.24 0.77
N ILE A 291 30.01 10.42 0.11
CA ILE A 291 30.16 10.54 -1.34
C ILE A 291 31.47 9.90 -1.82
N ALA A 292 32.61 10.15 -1.14
CA ALA A 292 33.90 9.58 -1.52
C ALA A 292 33.92 8.04 -1.39
N SER A 293 33.31 7.50 -0.34
CA SER A 293 33.20 6.05 -0.12
C SER A 293 32.26 5.41 -1.15
N ALA A 294 31.14 6.03 -1.44
CA ALA A 294 30.18 5.57 -2.46
C ALA A 294 30.81 5.58 -3.87
N VAL A 295 31.58 6.62 -4.23
CA VAL A 295 32.32 6.67 -5.50
C VAL A 295 33.26 5.47 -5.64
N GLN A 296 33.96 5.08 -4.56
CA GLN A 296 34.85 3.92 -4.60
C GLN A 296 34.07 2.63 -4.74
N ALA A 297 32.99 2.45 -3.98
CA ALA A 297 32.13 1.27 -4.05
C ALA A 297 31.54 1.09 -5.46
N VAL A 298 31.07 2.19 -6.08
CA VAL A 298 30.54 2.17 -7.46
C VAL A 298 31.62 1.74 -8.45
N LYS A 299 32.85 2.30 -8.37
CA LYS A 299 33.96 1.90 -9.25
C LYS A 299 34.33 0.43 -9.12
N ASP A 300 34.33 -0.09 -7.91
CA ASP A 300 34.71 -1.47 -7.62
C ASP A 300 33.61 -2.47 -8.02
N SER A 301 32.38 -1.99 -8.08
CA SER A 301 31.22 -2.82 -8.40
C SER A 301 31.05 -3.14 -9.87
N GLY A 302 31.58 -2.29 -10.77
CA GLY A 302 31.32 -2.37 -12.20
C GLY A 302 29.94 -1.84 -12.62
N ALA A 303 29.26 -1.07 -11.76
CA ALA A 303 28.01 -0.39 -12.11
C ALA A 303 28.20 0.52 -13.32
N VAL A 304 27.23 0.52 -14.24
CA VAL A 304 27.28 1.35 -15.47
C VAL A 304 26.42 2.60 -15.36
N ALA A 305 25.44 2.58 -14.45
CA ALA A 305 24.53 3.69 -14.17
C ALA A 305 24.19 3.75 -12.68
N LEU A 306 23.81 4.94 -12.20
CA LEU A 306 23.23 5.16 -10.87
C LEU A 306 21.87 5.80 -11.03
N PHE A 307 20.95 5.52 -10.12
CA PHE A 307 19.54 5.84 -10.28
C PHE A 307 19.06 6.75 -9.16
N ALA A 308 18.54 7.92 -9.51
CA ALA A 308 17.78 8.74 -8.58
C ALA A 308 16.39 8.15 -8.34
N GLU A 309 15.77 8.53 -7.24
CA GLU A 309 14.38 8.23 -6.95
C GLU A 309 13.52 9.49 -6.99
N ASN A 310 12.23 9.30 -7.26
CA ASN A 310 11.27 10.41 -7.45
C ASN A 310 10.98 11.19 -6.15
N SER A 311 11.19 10.59 -5.00
CA SER A 311 10.99 11.21 -3.67
C SER A 311 12.19 12.02 -3.18
N ASN A 312 13.39 11.86 -3.77
CA ASN A 312 14.63 12.46 -3.30
C ASN A 312 15.22 13.47 -4.27
N ASN A 313 16.10 14.35 -3.77
CA ASN A 313 16.88 15.18 -4.68
C ASN A 313 18.03 14.39 -5.32
N SER A 314 18.33 14.68 -6.60
CA SER A 314 19.33 13.92 -7.38
C SER A 314 20.79 14.33 -7.16
N LYS A 315 21.08 15.37 -6.36
CA LYS A 315 22.43 15.97 -6.27
C LYS A 315 23.52 14.98 -5.82
N SER A 316 23.21 14.14 -4.82
CA SER A 316 24.14 13.14 -4.31
C SER A 316 24.43 12.08 -5.37
N ILE A 317 23.38 11.57 -6.05
CA ILE A 317 23.53 10.62 -7.19
C ILE A 317 24.38 11.22 -8.30
N GLU A 318 24.12 12.47 -8.71
CA GLU A 318 24.90 13.16 -9.75
C GLU A 318 26.36 13.37 -9.35
N ALA A 319 26.63 13.69 -8.07
CA ALA A 319 27.99 13.86 -7.56
C ALA A 319 28.76 12.54 -7.55
N ILE A 320 28.14 11.46 -7.07
CA ILE A 320 28.74 10.12 -7.03
C ILE A 320 28.96 9.60 -8.45
N ALA A 321 27.97 9.70 -9.34
CA ALA A 321 28.09 9.26 -10.74
C ALA A 321 29.24 9.98 -11.47
N ARG A 322 29.35 11.30 -11.29
CA ARG A 322 30.45 12.10 -11.85
C ARG A 322 31.80 11.65 -11.30
N GLY A 323 31.90 11.39 -9.99
CA GLY A 323 33.13 10.92 -9.35
C GLY A 323 33.55 9.52 -9.77
N ALA A 324 32.54 8.65 -10.04
CA ALA A 324 32.78 7.29 -10.49
C ALA A 324 32.99 7.18 -12.01
N GLY A 325 32.52 8.15 -12.78
CA GLY A 325 32.59 8.15 -14.24
C GLY A 325 31.50 7.29 -14.91
N VAL A 326 30.32 7.18 -14.26
CA VAL A 326 29.15 6.42 -14.73
C VAL A 326 27.97 7.36 -15.04
N THR A 327 26.92 6.84 -15.68
CA THR A 327 25.75 7.62 -16.08
C THR A 327 24.79 7.81 -14.92
N PRO A 328 24.42 9.07 -14.54
CA PRO A 328 23.29 9.29 -13.63
C PRO A 328 21.97 9.21 -14.40
N ILE A 329 21.00 8.46 -13.87
CA ILE A 329 19.62 8.39 -14.32
C ILE A 329 18.79 9.23 -13.36
N VAL A 330 18.24 10.34 -13.82
CA VAL A 330 17.60 11.39 -13.01
C VAL A 330 16.40 12.00 -13.73
N GLY A 331 15.63 12.83 -13.05
CA GLY A 331 14.50 13.56 -13.63
C GLY A 331 13.34 12.63 -13.96
N ASP A 332 12.82 12.71 -15.19
CA ASP A 332 11.67 11.90 -15.62
C ASP A 332 11.97 10.40 -15.70
N ASP A 333 13.25 10.02 -15.75
CA ASP A 333 13.71 8.63 -15.73
C ASP A 333 14.05 8.13 -14.31
N ALA A 334 13.86 8.96 -13.25
CA ALA A 334 14.04 8.54 -11.87
C ALA A 334 13.14 7.37 -11.51
N LEU A 335 13.63 6.49 -10.63
CA LEU A 335 12.85 5.33 -10.17
C LEU A 335 11.78 5.77 -9.18
N TYR A 336 10.66 5.06 -9.18
CA TYR A 336 9.64 5.16 -8.14
C TYR A 336 9.98 4.17 -7.03
N GLY A 337 10.46 4.68 -5.92
CA GLY A 337 10.80 3.91 -4.71
C GLY A 337 9.71 4.02 -3.66
N ASP A 338 9.82 5.02 -2.77
CA ASP A 338 8.91 5.24 -1.65
C ASP A 338 7.52 5.71 -2.05
N SER A 339 7.38 6.32 -3.21
CA SER A 339 6.14 6.99 -3.59
C SER A 339 5.78 6.76 -5.05
N LEU A 340 4.50 6.70 -5.32
CA LEU A 340 3.99 6.81 -6.69
C LEU A 340 4.11 8.24 -7.20
N GLY A 341 4.07 8.40 -8.50
CA GLY A 341 4.11 9.69 -9.18
C GLY A 341 2.75 10.40 -9.26
N PRO A 342 2.74 11.66 -9.70
CA PRO A 342 1.50 12.42 -9.92
C PRO A 342 0.66 11.83 -11.06
N GLU A 343 -0.62 12.18 -11.06
CA GLU A 343 -1.55 11.81 -12.14
C GLU A 343 -1.00 12.19 -13.51
N GLY A 344 -1.01 11.24 -14.44
CA GLY A 344 -0.47 11.40 -15.79
C GLY A 344 1.03 11.12 -15.94
N SER A 345 1.77 10.86 -14.85
CA SER A 345 3.12 10.32 -14.92
C SER A 345 3.14 8.82 -15.21
N ALA A 346 4.28 8.29 -15.62
CA ALA A 346 4.45 6.85 -15.84
C ALA A 346 4.24 6.02 -14.57
N GLY A 347 4.51 6.59 -13.39
CA GLY A 347 4.35 5.93 -12.10
C GLY A 347 3.11 6.38 -11.32
N ALA A 348 2.05 6.87 -11.99
CA ALA A 348 0.82 7.28 -11.32
C ALA A 348 0.05 6.13 -10.65
N THR A 349 0.29 4.88 -11.08
CA THR A 349 -0.22 3.64 -10.48
C THR A 349 0.93 2.74 -10.04
N TYR A 350 0.66 1.80 -9.14
CA TYR A 350 1.67 0.82 -8.71
C TYR A 350 2.21 0.01 -9.89
N VAL A 351 1.34 -0.53 -10.73
CA VAL A 351 1.76 -1.30 -11.91
C VAL A 351 2.58 -0.42 -12.87
N GLY A 352 2.13 0.82 -13.10
CA GLY A 352 2.85 1.78 -13.94
C GLY A 352 4.24 2.11 -13.40
N SER A 353 4.39 2.30 -12.08
CA SER A 353 5.68 2.58 -11.43
C SER A 353 6.69 1.44 -11.61
N ILE A 354 6.25 0.19 -11.42
CA ILE A 354 7.11 -0.98 -11.63
C ILE A 354 7.49 -1.14 -13.11
N ILE A 355 6.54 -0.95 -14.04
CA ILE A 355 6.84 -0.98 -15.48
C ILE A 355 7.89 0.06 -15.85
N HIS A 356 7.75 1.30 -15.34
CA HIS A 356 8.71 2.37 -15.56
C HIS A 356 10.08 1.98 -15.03
N ASN A 357 10.16 1.56 -13.76
CA ASN A 357 11.41 1.17 -13.11
C ASN A 357 12.15 0.08 -13.90
N VAL A 358 11.41 -0.97 -14.28
CA VAL A 358 11.99 -2.11 -15.00
C VAL A 358 12.50 -1.71 -16.38
N ARG A 359 11.77 -0.87 -17.12
CA ARG A 359 12.24 -0.33 -18.41
C ARG A 359 13.51 0.48 -18.23
N THR A 360 13.51 1.41 -17.30
CA THR A 360 14.68 2.26 -17.00
C THR A 360 15.90 1.43 -16.62
N LEU A 361 15.75 0.46 -15.72
CA LEU A 361 16.83 -0.42 -15.28
C LEU A 361 17.34 -1.29 -16.43
N THR A 362 16.44 -1.98 -17.15
CA THR A 362 16.79 -2.88 -18.24
C THR A 362 17.51 -2.15 -19.36
N ASP A 363 17.01 -0.99 -19.78
CA ASP A 363 17.62 -0.16 -20.82
C ASP A 363 19.01 0.35 -20.40
N ALA A 364 19.15 0.86 -19.17
CA ALA A 364 20.43 1.35 -18.66
C ALA A 364 21.50 0.25 -18.55
N TRP A 365 21.09 -0.99 -18.29
CA TRP A 365 21.95 -2.17 -18.19
C TRP A 365 22.16 -2.88 -19.53
N GLY A 366 21.57 -2.38 -20.63
CA GLY A 366 21.77 -2.93 -21.98
C GLY A 366 21.00 -4.22 -22.24
N GLY A 367 19.93 -4.47 -21.50
CA GLY A 367 18.98 -5.56 -21.74
C GLY A 367 17.96 -5.21 -22.82
N THR A 368 16.95 -6.05 -22.97
CA THR A 368 15.83 -5.85 -23.91
C THR A 368 14.52 -6.09 -23.18
N VAL A 369 13.68 -5.06 -23.13
CA VAL A 369 12.36 -5.17 -22.47
C VAL A 369 11.41 -5.99 -23.34
N PRO A 370 10.81 -7.09 -22.84
CA PRO A 370 9.81 -7.86 -23.56
C PRO A 370 8.53 -7.06 -23.82
N VAL A 371 7.69 -7.56 -24.73
CA VAL A 371 6.37 -6.97 -24.98
C VAL A 371 5.54 -7.06 -23.70
N LEU A 372 4.96 -5.94 -23.31
CA LEU A 372 4.09 -5.89 -22.13
C LEU A 372 2.83 -6.74 -22.35
N PRO A 373 2.43 -7.61 -21.40
CA PRO A 373 1.18 -8.35 -21.48
C PRO A 373 -0.04 -7.44 -21.68
N ASP A 374 -1.00 -7.87 -22.50
CA ASP A 374 -2.20 -7.08 -22.84
C ASP A 374 -2.98 -6.63 -21.58
N ARG A 375 -3.01 -7.46 -20.53
CA ARG A 375 -3.71 -7.11 -19.30
C ARG A 375 -3.05 -5.97 -18.48
N LEU A 376 -1.80 -5.67 -18.74
CA LEU A 376 -1.06 -4.55 -18.16
C LEU A 376 -1.04 -3.32 -19.09
N ALA A 377 -1.54 -3.45 -20.31
CA ALA A 377 -1.61 -2.36 -21.27
C ALA A 377 -2.72 -1.37 -20.85
N GLY A 378 -2.31 -0.16 -20.48
CA GLY A 378 -3.24 0.90 -20.03
C GLY A 378 -3.24 1.15 -18.54
N GLN A 379 -2.36 0.50 -17.81
CA GLN A 379 -2.09 0.75 -16.39
C GLN A 379 -1.19 1.97 -16.19
#